data_59cb8795b4d5735d8c1b8d51937eb4cb
#
_entry.id   59cb8795b4d5735d8c1b8d51937eb4cb
#
_cell.length_a   1.000
_cell.length_b   1.000
_cell.length_c   1.000
_cell.angle_alpha   90.00
_cell.angle_beta   90.00
_cell.angle_gamma   90.00
#
_symmetry.space_group_name_H-M   'P 1'
#
loop_
_entity.id
_entity.type
_entity.pdbx_description
1 polymer ?
#
loop_
_entity_poly.entity_id
_entity_poly.type
_entity_poly.pdbx_seq_one_letter_code
_entity_poly.pdbx_strand_id
1 'polypeptide(L)'
;MMEDTPEKLRYLRAFSRWIDYGCRPAPGLAGAFKSDGAAFHHRNNYPAYAVGGLDGATNMIYLMSGTTFAVSELAHQTVKDVLLTMRFYCNQQQFPLSMSGRHPNGKGKLIPVQYAMMAISGTPDGKEKYDADMAAAYLRLVREPAKPGANEPDYLPQAPAGLERKLEKKLLKAGFTPEKDPQGNLALGYGCVSVQRRNNWAAVYVVIHVTYGMQSITWMPIFYGRYLGYGSMQVLTAQPGERVTFTTSGWQENGFDWNRIPGATSIHLPFDQLRAKVLNV
;
A
#
# COMPACT_ATOMS: atom_id res chain seq x y z
N MET A 1 -10.44 27.53 -16.36
CA MET A 1 -9.72 26.67 -17.35
C MET A 1 -8.76 27.59 -18.09
N MET A 2 -7.48 27.23 -18.22
CA MET A 2 -6.54 28.07 -18.98
C MET A 2 -6.80 27.95 -20.48
N GLU A 3 -6.70 29.05 -21.20
CA GLU A 3 -6.75 29.07 -22.66
C GLU A 3 -5.56 28.30 -23.27
N ASP A 4 -5.66 27.88 -24.52
CA ASP A 4 -4.58 27.19 -25.25
C ASP A 4 -3.53 28.20 -25.71
N THR A 5 -2.56 28.47 -24.84
CA THR A 5 -1.49 29.45 -25.04
C THR A 5 -0.12 28.81 -24.83
N PRO A 6 0.97 29.43 -25.32
CA PRO A 6 2.34 29.01 -25.02
C PRO A 6 2.64 28.98 -23.52
N GLU A 7 1.99 29.82 -22.76
CA GLU A 7 2.10 29.89 -21.30
C GLU A 7 1.53 28.61 -20.66
N LYS A 8 0.37 28.12 -21.10
CA LYS A 8 -0.20 26.85 -20.67
C LYS A 8 0.78 25.70 -20.87
N LEU A 9 1.47 25.64 -22.02
CA LEU A 9 2.49 24.64 -22.29
C LEU A 9 3.67 24.71 -21.30
N ARG A 10 4.11 25.92 -20.94
CA ARG A 10 5.16 26.09 -19.92
C ARG A 10 4.73 25.55 -18.57
N TYR A 11 3.51 25.86 -18.13
CA TYR A 11 2.96 25.34 -16.88
C TYR A 11 2.83 23.81 -16.90
N LEU A 12 2.29 23.25 -17.97
CA LEU A 12 2.18 21.79 -18.10
C LEU A 12 3.54 21.10 -18.07
N ARG A 13 4.56 21.66 -18.72
CA ARG A 13 5.94 21.13 -18.66
C ARG A 13 6.55 21.23 -17.25
N ALA A 14 6.35 22.36 -16.58
CA ALA A 14 6.84 22.56 -15.22
C ALA A 14 6.15 21.59 -14.26
N PHE A 15 4.84 21.45 -14.38
CA PHE A 15 4.03 20.53 -13.58
C PHE A 15 4.43 19.07 -13.80
N SER A 16 4.58 18.65 -15.06
CA SER A 16 5.05 17.31 -15.41
C SER A 16 6.42 16.99 -14.78
N ARG A 17 7.38 17.91 -14.86
CA ARG A 17 8.69 17.75 -14.25
C ARG A 17 8.62 17.66 -12.73
N TRP A 18 7.73 18.42 -12.12
CA TRP A 18 7.52 18.38 -10.67
C TRP A 18 6.93 17.04 -10.22
N ILE A 19 5.91 16.53 -10.93
CA ILE A 19 5.35 15.20 -10.70
C ILE A 19 6.41 14.13 -10.91
N ASP A 20 7.16 14.19 -12.00
CA ASP A 20 8.25 13.26 -12.29
C ASP A 20 9.28 13.21 -11.15
N TYR A 21 9.72 14.37 -10.67
CA TYR A 21 10.65 14.45 -9.55
C TYR A 21 10.07 13.86 -8.25
N GLY A 22 8.81 14.16 -7.94
CA GLY A 22 8.12 13.65 -6.76
C GLY A 22 7.88 12.13 -6.76
N CYS A 23 7.83 11.53 -7.95
CA CYS A 23 7.66 10.10 -8.12
C CYS A 23 8.99 9.29 -8.14
N ARG A 24 10.15 9.96 -8.16
CA ARG A 24 11.44 9.26 -8.14
C ARG A 24 11.80 8.76 -6.74
N PRO A 25 12.68 7.73 -6.64
CA PRO A 25 13.13 7.27 -5.34
C PRO A 25 13.98 8.35 -4.66
N ALA A 26 13.69 8.61 -3.39
CA ALA A 26 14.39 9.60 -2.60
C ALA A 26 15.35 8.95 -1.59
N PRO A 27 16.58 9.50 -1.43
CA PRO A 27 17.58 8.94 -0.54
C PRO A 27 17.28 9.23 0.94
N GLY A 28 17.88 8.44 1.81
CA GLY A 28 17.84 8.64 3.26
C GLY A 28 16.44 8.79 3.80
N LEU A 29 16.20 9.81 4.61
CA LEU A 29 14.90 10.08 5.26
C LEU A 29 13.97 10.99 4.44
N ALA A 30 14.41 11.45 3.27
CA ALA A 30 13.63 12.34 2.43
C ALA A 30 12.61 11.57 1.57
N GLY A 31 11.59 12.27 1.10
CA GLY A 31 10.62 11.79 0.12
C GLY A 31 9.72 10.64 0.57
N ALA A 32 8.81 10.25 -0.30
CA ALA A 32 7.79 9.25 -0.03
C ALA A 32 8.09 7.87 -0.60
N PHE A 33 8.87 7.77 -1.67
CA PHE A 33 9.17 6.51 -2.34
C PHE A 33 10.64 6.14 -2.18
N LYS A 34 10.90 4.88 -1.89
CA LYS A 34 12.25 4.35 -1.69
C LYS A 34 12.63 3.34 -2.76
N SER A 35 13.94 3.18 -2.96
CA SER A 35 14.48 2.25 -3.95
C SER A 35 14.20 0.77 -3.65
N ASP A 36 13.84 0.44 -2.41
CA ASP A 36 13.40 -0.90 -2.01
C ASP A 36 11.88 -1.12 -2.15
N GLY A 37 11.16 -0.13 -2.69
CA GLY A 37 9.71 -0.16 -2.83
C GLY A 37 8.94 0.25 -1.56
N ALA A 38 9.62 0.69 -0.50
CA ALA A 38 8.93 1.19 0.68
C ALA A 38 8.17 2.48 0.40
N ALA A 39 6.93 2.52 0.89
CA ALA A 39 6.10 3.71 0.94
C ALA A 39 6.40 4.46 2.24
N PHE A 40 7.31 5.44 2.16
CA PHE A 40 7.97 6.02 3.32
C PHE A 40 7.30 7.30 3.80
N HIS A 41 6.96 7.34 5.07
CA HIS A 41 6.43 8.53 5.73
C HIS A 41 6.71 8.46 7.23
N HIS A 42 6.86 9.59 7.90
CA HIS A 42 7.19 9.64 9.34
C HIS A 42 8.39 8.77 9.73
N ARG A 43 9.41 8.73 8.88
CA ARG A 43 10.64 7.94 9.08
C ARG A 43 10.42 6.43 9.14
N ASN A 44 9.38 5.92 8.49
CA ASN A 44 9.09 4.48 8.45
C ASN A 44 8.34 4.11 7.17
N ASN A 45 8.21 2.81 6.89
CA ASN A 45 7.25 2.33 5.91
C ASN A 45 5.83 2.56 6.44
N TYR A 46 5.15 3.54 5.86
CA TYR A 46 3.85 3.98 6.33
C TYR A 46 2.83 4.07 5.17
N PRO A 47 2.39 2.92 4.65
CA PRO A 47 1.53 2.86 3.48
C PRO A 47 0.19 3.59 3.65
N ALA A 48 -0.36 3.64 4.87
CA ALA A 48 -1.63 4.31 5.14
C ALA A 48 -1.62 5.82 4.80
N TYR A 49 -0.46 6.47 4.88
CA TYR A 49 -0.31 7.86 4.39
C TYR A 49 0.08 7.92 2.92
N ALA A 50 0.89 6.97 2.47
CA ALA A 50 1.37 6.95 1.10
C ALA A 50 0.24 6.74 0.08
N VAL A 51 -0.85 6.09 0.48
CA VAL A 51 -2.03 5.86 -0.39
C VAL A 51 -2.56 7.16 -1.00
N GLY A 52 -2.60 8.26 -0.23
CA GLY A 52 -3.02 9.56 -0.76
C GLY A 52 -2.04 10.14 -1.78
N GLY A 53 -0.74 10.01 -1.54
CA GLY A 53 0.30 10.42 -2.49
C GLY A 53 0.29 9.57 -3.76
N LEU A 54 0.07 8.26 -3.62
CA LEU A 54 -0.07 7.34 -4.74
C LEU A 54 -1.32 7.62 -5.57
N ASP A 55 -2.40 8.10 -4.95
CA ASP A 55 -3.59 8.51 -5.68
C ASP A 55 -3.26 9.65 -6.65
N GLY A 56 -2.58 10.69 -6.18
CA GLY A 56 -2.08 11.76 -7.05
C GLY A 56 -1.11 11.26 -8.12
N ALA A 57 -0.13 10.44 -7.76
CA ALA A 57 0.88 9.93 -8.67
C ALA A 57 0.27 9.07 -9.79
N THR A 58 -0.57 8.10 -9.45
CA THR A 58 -1.18 7.19 -10.43
C THR A 58 -2.17 7.89 -11.35
N ASN A 59 -2.94 8.85 -10.82
CA ASN A 59 -3.81 9.71 -11.64
C ASN A 59 -3.00 10.50 -12.67
N MET A 60 -1.89 11.11 -12.24
CA MET A 60 -1.06 11.92 -13.15
C MET A 60 -0.35 11.05 -14.18
N ILE A 61 0.22 9.90 -13.78
CA ILE A 61 0.80 8.95 -14.73
C ILE A 61 -0.23 8.52 -15.76
N TYR A 62 -1.44 8.15 -15.32
CA TYR A 62 -2.52 7.75 -16.21
C TYR A 62 -2.95 8.86 -17.18
N LEU A 63 -3.11 10.09 -16.70
CA LEU A 63 -3.54 11.20 -17.54
C LEU A 63 -2.48 11.68 -18.53
N MET A 64 -1.20 11.56 -18.17
CA MET A 64 -0.08 12.02 -18.99
C MET A 64 0.52 10.92 -19.87
N SER A 65 0.18 9.66 -19.63
CA SER A 65 0.68 8.52 -20.42
C SER A 65 0.38 8.70 -21.91
N GLY A 66 1.35 8.38 -22.75
CA GLY A 66 1.26 8.53 -24.20
C GLY A 66 1.30 9.98 -24.71
N THR A 67 1.58 10.94 -23.85
CA THR A 67 1.75 12.36 -24.20
C THR A 67 3.19 12.82 -24.05
N THR A 68 3.51 14.02 -24.55
CA THR A 68 4.83 14.66 -24.35
C THR A 68 5.07 15.13 -22.91
N PHE A 69 4.09 14.95 -22.03
CA PHE A 69 4.14 15.29 -20.62
C PHE A 69 4.27 14.04 -19.73
N ALA A 70 4.40 12.85 -20.32
CA ALA A 70 4.60 11.62 -19.56
C ALA A 70 5.81 11.75 -18.61
N VAL A 71 5.70 11.15 -17.45
CA VAL A 71 6.81 11.04 -16.50
C VAL A 71 7.91 10.13 -17.07
N SER A 72 9.13 10.24 -16.54
CA SER A 72 10.25 9.38 -16.94
C SER A 72 9.99 7.91 -16.57
N GLU A 73 10.68 7.02 -17.27
CA GLU A 73 10.70 5.60 -16.96
C GLU A 73 11.02 5.33 -15.49
N LEU A 74 12.01 6.03 -14.92
CA LEU A 74 12.39 5.90 -13.52
C LEU A 74 11.24 6.24 -12.57
N ALA A 75 10.53 7.35 -12.81
CA ALA A 75 9.42 7.76 -11.97
C ALA A 75 8.23 6.78 -12.08
N HIS A 76 7.91 6.33 -13.30
CA HIS A 76 6.86 5.35 -13.54
C HIS A 76 7.18 4.00 -12.88
N GLN A 77 8.42 3.50 -13.08
CA GLN A 77 8.89 2.26 -12.46
C GLN A 77 8.85 2.34 -10.93
N THR A 78 9.27 3.45 -10.35
CA THR A 78 9.23 3.64 -8.89
C THR A 78 7.82 3.51 -8.33
N VAL A 79 6.83 4.13 -8.96
CA VAL A 79 5.43 4.03 -8.53
C VAL A 79 4.91 2.61 -8.70
N LYS A 80 5.25 1.94 -9.81
CA LYS A 80 4.94 0.52 -10.02
C LYS A 80 5.53 -0.35 -8.90
N ASP A 81 6.80 -0.19 -8.60
CA ASP A 81 7.50 -1.01 -7.59
C ASP A 81 6.90 -0.82 -6.19
N VAL A 82 6.56 0.41 -5.82
CA VAL A 82 5.90 0.70 -4.55
C VAL A 82 4.54 0.02 -4.47
N LEU A 83 3.72 0.10 -5.51
CA LEU A 83 2.41 -0.55 -5.55
C LEU A 83 2.53 -2.09 -5.49
N LEU A 84 3.46 -2.68 -6.25
CA LEU A 84 3.72 -4.12 -6.21
C LEU A 84 4.26 -4.57 -4.85
N THR A 85 5.08 -3.77 -4.20
CA THR A 85 5.53 -4.00 -2.83
C THR A 85 4.36 -3.94 -1.84
N MET A 86 3.52 -2.92 -1.95
CA MET A 86 2.35 -2.79 -1.09
C MET A 86 1.40 -3.99 -1.22
N ARG A 87 1.13 -4.45 -2.43
CA ARG A 87 0.30 -5.64 -2.64
C ARG A 87 0.92 -6.92 -2.08
N PHE A 88 2.25 -6.96 -1.95
CA PHE A 88 2.96 -8.12 -1.42
C PHE A 88 2.76 -8.28 0.08
N TYR A 89 2.83 -7.22 0.86
CA TYR A 89 2.65 -7.33 2.31
C TYR A 89 1.17 -7.28 2.76
N CYS A 90 0.25 -6.91 1.88
CA CYS A 90 -1.18 -7.02 2.15
C CYS A 90 -1.68 -8.41 1.83
N ASN A 91 -2.49 -9.01 2.68
CA ASN A 91 -3.08 -10.29 2.31
C ASN A 91 -4.03 -10.16 1.13
N GLN A 92 -4.91 -9.20 1.14
CA GLN A 92 -5.54 -8.69 -0.08
C GLN A 92 -5.38 -7.17 -0.14
N GLN A 93 -6.28 -6.42 0.46
CA GLN A 93 -6.25 -4.96 0.43
C GLN A 93 -5.78 -4.34 1.74
N GLN A 94 -5.89 -5.02 2.86
CA GLN A 94 -5.63 -4.44 4.17
C GLN A 94 -4.16 -4.49 4.53
N PHE A 95 -3.67 -3.38 5.04
CA PHE A 95 -2.33 -3.30 5.60
C PHE A 95 -2.24 -4.09 6.91
N PRO A 96 -1.11 -4.75 7.17
CA PRO A 96 -0.82 -5.28 8.49
C PRO A 96 -0.92 -4.18 9.56
N LEU A 97 -1.34 -4.54 10.76
CA LEU A 97 -1.46 -3.61 11.89
C LEU A 97 -0.19 -2.80 12.12
N SER A 98 0.96 -3.48 12.09
CA SER A 98 2.28 -2.88 12.28
C SER A 98 2.64 -1.82 11.24
N MET A 99 1.96 -1.80 10.09
CA MET A 99 2.14 -0.81 9.02
C MET A 99 0.97 0.16 8.91
N SER A 100 -0.09 -0.03 9.67
CA SER A 100 -1.30 0.81 9.62
C SER A 100 -1.13 2.12 10.39
N GLY A 101 -0.01 2.29 11.11
CA GLY A 101 0.31 3.46 11.90
C GLY A 101 -0.78 3.73 12.94
N ARG A 102 -1.31 4.95 12.94
CA ARG A 102 -2.40 5.34 13.85
C ARG A 102 -3.80 4.89 13.40
N HIS A 103 -3.90 4.04 12.41
CA HIS A 103 -5.17 3.56 11.88
C HIS A 103 -5.27 2.03 11.93
N PRO A 104 -5.15 1.41 13.12
CA PRO A 104 -5.17 -0.04 13.24
C PRO A 104 -6.53 -0.65 12.91
N ASN A 105 -7.59 0.15 12.90
CA ASN A 105 -8.97 -0.27 12.70
C ASN A 105 -9.46 -0.20 11.23
N GLY A 106 -8.58 -0.42 10.27
CA GLY A 106 -8.99 -0.67 8.88
C GLY A 106 -9.06 0.51 7.94
N LYS A 107 -8.63 1.68 8.36
CA LYS A 107 -8.55 2.82 7.46
C LYS A 107 -7.44 2.69 6.43
N GLY A 108 -6.40 1.90 6.74
CA GLY A 108 -5.30 1.64 5.83
C GLY A 108 -5.58 0.44 4.94
N LYS A 109 -5.91 0.68 3.69
CA LYS A 109 -6.08 -0.37 2.67
C LYS A 109 -5.58 0.09 1.31
N LEU A 110 -5.23 -0.86 0.46
CA LEU A 110 -4.93 -0.61 -0.94
C LEU A 110 -6.13 0.01 -1.65
N ILE A 111 -5.85 0.80 -2.65
CA ILE A 111 -6.85 1.37 -3.54
C ILE A 111 -6.70 0.71 -4.92
N PRO A 112 -7.52 -0.29 -5.26
CA PRO A 112 -7.33 -1.09 -6.47
C PRO A 112 -7.28 -0.27 -7.77
N VAL A 113 -8.05 0.80 -7.89
CA VAL A 113 -8.06 1.64 -9.09
C VAL A 113 -6.67 2.20 -9.44
N GLN A 114 -5.78 2.40 -8.48
CA GLN A 114 -4.40 2.83 -8.71
C GLN A 114 -3.65 1.81 -9.57
N TYR A 115 -3.84 0.52 -9.30
CA TYR A 115 -3.27 -0.58 -10.10
C TYR A 115 -3.86 -0.62 -11.51
N ALA A 116 -5.18 -0.43 -11.63
CA ALA A 116 -5.84 -0.39 -12.95
C ALA A 116 -5.36 0.79 -13.80
N MET A 117 -5.16 1.97 -13.19
CA MET A 117 -4.60 3.13 -13.87
C MET A 117 -3.18 2.86 -14.38
N MET A 118 -2.32 2.31 -13.53
CA MET A 118 -0.96 1.94 -13.91
C MET A 118 -0.95 0.89 -15.02
N ALA A 119 -1.81 -0.13 -14.93
CA ALA A 119 -1.93 -1.15 -15.96
C ALA A 119 -2.28 -0.58 -17.35
N ILE A 120 -3.20 0.39 -17.39
CA ILE A 120 -3.62 1.05 -18.64
C ILE A 120 -2.59 2.07 -19.15
N SER A 121 -1.74 2.57 -18.27
CA SER A 121 -0.67 3.53 -18.63
C SER A 121 0.46 2.88 -19.44
N GLY A 122 0.50 1.56 -19.51
CA GLY A 122 1.56 0.81 -20.19
C GLY A 122 2.75 0.52 -19.30
N THR A 123 3.77 -0.14 -19.87
CA THR A 123 5.02 -0.41 -19.18
C THR A 123 5.85 0.86 -18.98
N PRO A 124 6.68 0.94 -17.91
CA PRO A 124 7.52 2.12 -17.65
C PRO A 124 8.44 2.50 -18.81
N ASP A 125 8.95 1.53 -19.55
CA ASP A 125 9.80 1.72 -20.73
C ASP A 125 9.01 2.08 -22.00
N GLY A 126 7.68 2.15 -21.91
CA GLY A 126 6.79 2.52 -23.00
C GLY A 126 6.64 1.50 -24.13
N LYS A 127 7.19 0.28 -23.98
CA LYS A 127 7.15 -0.73 -25.03
C LYS A 127 5.79 -1.42 -25.17
N GLU A 128 5.13 -1.66 -24.03
CA GLU A 128 3.86 -2.35 -24.01
C GLU A 128 2.71 -1.38 -23.67
N LYS A 129 1.60 -1.55 -24.38
CA LYS A 129 0.40 -0.74 -24.18
C LYS A 129 -0.25 -0.92 -22.81
N TYR A 130 -0.08 -2.10 -22.22
CA TYR A 130 -0.61 -2.47 -20.93
C TYR A 130 0.52 -3.03 -20.06
N ASP A 131 0.55 -2.68 -18.79
CA ASP A 131 1.44 -3.35 -17.84
C ASP A 131 0.76 -4.61 -17.30
N ALA A 132 1.29 -5.77 -17.67
CA ALA A 132 0.72 -7.06 -17.33
C ALA A 132 0.75 -7.36 -15.83
N ASP A 133 1.83 -6.97 -15.12
CA ASP A 133 1.96 -7.19 -13.69
C ASP A 133 0.91 -6.39 -12.91
N MET A 134 0.74 -5.11 -13.32
CA MET A 134 -0.25 -4.23 -12.71
C MET A 134 -1.67 -4.67 -13.00
N ALA A 135 -1.94 -5.18 -14.21
CA ALA A 135 -3.23 -5.72 -14.60
C ALA A 135 -3.59 -6.97 -13.79
N ALA A 136 -2.65 -7.90 -13.67
CA ALA A 136 -2.85 -9.14 -12.92
C ALA A 136 -3.02 -8.88 -11.41
N ALA A 137 -2.23 -7.95 -10.85
CA ALA A 137 -2.36 -7.51 -9.46
C ALA A 137 -3.73 -6.85 -9.21
N TYR A 138 -4.16 -5.94 -10.09
CA TYR A 138 -5.48 -5.32 -9.99
C TYR A 138 -6.58 -6.37 -9.93
N LEU A 139 -6.59 -7.28 -10.90
CA LEU A 139 -7.64 -8.31 -11.00
C LEU A 139 -7.67 -9.23 -9.78
N ARG A 140 -6.52 -9.54 -9.16
CA ARG A 140 -6.48 -10.27 -7.89
C ARG A 140 -7.07 -9.45 -6.74
N LEU A 141 -6.76 -8.17 -6.66
CA LEU A 141 -7.20 -7.30 -5.58
C LEU A 141 -8.71 -7.07 -5.55
N VAL A 142 -9.37 -7.07 -6.71
CA VAL A 142 -10.81 -6.82 -6.82
C VAL A 142 -11.66 -8.10 -6.87
N ARG A 143 -11.05 -9.25 -7.11
CA ARG A 143 -11.77 -10.53 -7.10
C ARG A 143 -11.81 -11.14 -5.72
N GLU A 144 -12.97 -11.61 -5.33
CA GLU A 144 -13.08 -12.48 -4.17
C GLU A 144 -12.56 -13.88 -4.51
N PRO A 145 -11.94 -14.57 -3.53
CA PRO A 145 -11.69 -15.99 -3.67
C PRO A 145 -13.01 -16.69 -3.99
N ALA A 146 -13.00 -17.61 -4.96
CA ALA A 146 -14.18 -18.39 -5.28
C ALA A 146 -14.65 -19.11 -4.01
N LYS A 147 -15.90 -18.93 -3.62
CA LYS A 147 -16.51 -19.73 -2.55
C LYS A 147 -16.48 -21.20 -2.98
N PRO A 148 -16.22 -22.14 -2.07
CA PRO A 148 -16.30 -23.55 -2.42
C PRO A 148 -17.65 -23.87 -3.10
N GLY A 149 -17.60 -24.30 -4.37
CA GLY A 149 -18.80 -24.62 -5.16
C GLY A 149 -19.36 -23.46 -6.01
N ALA A 150 -18.74 -22.28 -6.02
CA ALA A 150 -19.13 -21.21 -6.94
C ALA A 150 -18.45 -21.39 -8.30
N ASN A 151 -19.21 -21.25 -9.38
CA ASN A 151 -18.70 -21.39 -10.76
C ASN A 151 -17.98 -20.15 -11.26
N GLU A 152 -18.12 -18.99 -10.60
CA GLU A 152 -17.45 -17.74 -10.95
C GLU A 152 -16.99 -16.99 -9.68
N PRO A 153 -15.86 -16.27 -9.76
CA PRO A 153 -15.41 -15.43 -8.65
C PRO A 153 -16.35 -14.21 -8.48
N ASP A 154 -16.85 -14.01 -7.27
CA ASP A 154 -17.59 -12.81 -6.92
C ASP A 154 -16.69 -11.57 -6.95
N TYR A 155 -17.20 -10.49 -7.52
CA TYR A 155 -16.54 -9.19 -7.46
C TYR A 155 -16.82 -8.50 -6.13
N LEU A 156 -15.85 -7.73 -5.65
CA LEU A 156 -16.04 -6.93 -4.45
C LEU A 156 -17.28 -6.04 -4.55
N PRO A 157 -18.16 -6.02 -3.52
CA PRO A 157 -19.37 -5.20 -3.55
C PRO A 157 -19.12 -3.69 -3.64
N GLN A 158 -17.90 -3.22 -3.38
CA GLN A 158 -17.48 -1.86 -3.68
C GLN A 158 -17.10 -1.78 -5.18
N ALA A 159 -18.09 -2.05 -6.01
CA ALA A 159 -17.93 -1.84 -7.43
C ALA A 159 -17.58 -0.38 -7.68
N PRO A 160 -16.45 -0.13 -8.30
CA PRO A 160 -15.94 1.19 -8.54
C PRO A 160 -16.91 1.99 -9.36
N ALA A 161 -17.16 3.19 -8.90
CA ALA A 161 -17.94 4.12 -9.68
C ALA A 161 -17.19 4.46 -10.98
N GLY A 162 -17.89 4.36 -12.09
CA GLY A 162 -17.51 5.01 -13.36
C GLY A 162 -16.18 4.60 -13.98
N LEU A 163 -15.07 5.20 -13.58
CA LEU A 163 -13.77 5.04 -14.26
C LEU A 163 -13.18 3.63 -14.06
N GLU A 164 -13.08 3.16 -12.84
CA GLU A 164 -12.46 1.86 -12.54
C GLU A 164 -13.17 0.72 -13.27
N ARG A 165 -14.50 0.72 -13.33
CA ARG A 165 -15.26 -0.26 -14.12
C ARG A 165 -14.92 -0.22 -15.61
N LYS A 166 -14.63 0.98 -16.16
CA LYS A 166 -14.19 1.13 -17.54
C LYS A 166 -12.79 0.56 -17.74
N LEU A 167 -11.89 0.79 -16.78
CA LEU A 167 -10.52 0.26 -16.82
C LEU A 167 -10.55 -1.27 -16.71
N GLU A 168 -11.30 -1.81 -15.76
CA GLU A 168 -11.47 -3.26 -15.59
C GLU A 168 -11.97 -3.94 -16.88
N LYS A 169 -13.03 -3.40 -17.47
CA LYS A 169 -13.54 -3.93 -18.76
C LYS A 169 -12.49 -3.92 -19.86
N LYS A 170 -11.63 -2.89 -19.92
CA LYS A 170 -10.52 -2.84 -20.88
C LYS A 170 -9.50 -3.94 -20.62
N LEU A 171 -9.12 -4.17 -19.36
CA LEU A 171 -8.16 -5.20 -19.00
C LEU A 171 -8.69 -6.61 -19.27
N LEU A 172 -9.94 -6.87 -18.91
CA LEU A 172 -10.58 -8.16 -19.18
C LEU A 172 -10.72 -8.41 -20.70
N LYS A 173 -11.11 -7.38 -21.48
CA LYS A 173 -11.16 -7.47 -22.95
C LYS A 173 -9.79 -7.72 -23.57
N ALA A 174 -8.73 -7.24 -22.95
CA ALA A 174 -7.36 -7.49 -23.38
C ALA A 174 -6.83 -8.90 -22.98
N GLY A 175 -7.65 -9.69 -22.29
CA GLY A 175 -7.32 -11.08 -21.93
C GLY A 175 -6.51 -11.25 -20.66
N PHE A 176 -6.34 -10.21 -19.84
CA PHE A 176 -5.64 -10.34 -18.57
C PHE A 176 -6.44 -11.16 -17.56
N THR A 177 -5.70 -11.90 -16.75
CA THR A 177 -6.24 -12.74 -15.68
C THR A 177 -5.60 -12.36 -14.33
N PRO A 178 -6.25 -12.65 -13.19
CA PRO A 178 -5.66 -12.39 -11.89
C PRO A 178 -4.35 -13.13 -11.70
N GLU A 179 -3.38 -12.50 -11.05
CA GLU A 179 -2.19 -13.19 -10.55
C GLU A 179 -2.56 -14.21 -9.46
N LYS A 180 -1.67 -15.17 -9.23
CA LYS A 180 -1.70 -15.99 -8.02
C LYS A 180 -1.27 -15.14 -6.82
N ASP A 181 -1.63 -15.57 -5.60
CA ASP A 181 -1.14 -14.89 -4.41
C ASP A 181 0.39 -14.83 -4.41
N PRO A 182 0.98 -13.66 -4.17
CA PRO A 182 2.42 -13.51 -4.14
C PRO A 182 3.05 -14.43 -3.10
N GLN A 183 4.19 -15.01 -3.43
CA GLN A 183 4.93 -15.95 -2.58
C GLN A 183 6.35 -15.46 -2.39
N GLY A 184 6.97 -15.82 -1.28
CA GLY A 184 8.37 -15.53 -1.02
C GLY A 184 8.61 -14.61 0.17
N ASN A 185 9.79 -14.02 0.21
CA ASN A 185 10.22 -13.08 1.24
C ASN A 185 10.46 -11.70 0.64
N LEU A 186 10.06 -10.68 1.39
CA LEU A 186 10.33 -9.29 1.09
C LEU A 186 10.96 -8.63 2.32
N ALA A 187 12.10 -7.98 2.14
CA ALA A 187 12.74 -7.16 3.15
C ALA A 187 12.81 -5.70 2.70
N LEU A 188 12.27 -4.82 3.51
CA LEU A 188 12.29 -3.37 3.29
C LEU A 188 13.28 -2.74 4.25
N GLY A 189 14.48 -2.40 3.75
CA GLY A 189 15.55 -1.82 4.56
C GLY A 189 15.19 -0.45 5.13
N TYR A 190 14.55 0.39 4.32
CA TYR A 190 14.09 1.71 4.78
C TYR A 190 12.96 1.63 5.80
N GLY A 191 12.14 0.60 5.72
CA GLY A 191 10.99 0.44 6.60
C GLY A 191 11.23 -0.46 7.79
N CYS A 192 12.40 -1.10 7.89
CA CYS A 192 12.70 -2.12 8.90
C CYS A 192 11.63 -3.21 8.97
N VAL A 193 11.16 -3.66 7.82
CA VAL A 193 10.06 -4.61 7.67
C VAL A 193 10.55 -5.86 6.96
N SER A 194 10.17 -7.02 7.45
CA SER A 194 10.31 -8.28 6.74
C SER A 194 8.95 -8.96 6.60
N VAL A 195 8.67 -9.46 5.43
CA VAL A 195 7.41 -10.15 5.12
C VAL A 195 7.72 -11.51 4.52
N GLN A 196 7.15 -12.55 5.08
CA GLN A 196 7.16 -13.87 4.51
C GLN A 196 5.76 -14.26 4.08
N ARG A 197 5.60 -14.63 2.80
CA ARG A 197 4.31 -15.10 2.27
C ARG A 197 4.42 -16.51 1.73
N ARG A 198 3.43 -17.32 2.07
CA ARG A 198 3.31 -18.68 1.53
C ARG A 198 1.85 -19.10 1.51
N ASN A 199 1.39 -19.59 0.37
CA ASN A 199 0.01 -19.99 0.16
C ASN A 199 -0.96 -18.83 0.52
N ASN A 200 -1.85 -19.06 1.49
CA ASN A 200 -2.87 -18.12 1.93
C ASN A 200 -2.51 -17.37 3.23
N TRP A 201 -1.24 -17.36 3.64
CA TRP A 201 -0.81 -16.64 4.83
C TRP A 201 0.38 -15.70 4.55
N ALA A 202 0.49 -14.71 5.38
CA ALA A 202 1.64 -13.81 5.41
C ALA A 202 2.04 -13.55 6.87
N ALA A 203 3.32 -13.69 7.16
CA ALA A 203 3.91 -13.24 8.42
C ALA A 203 4.63 -11.92 8.15
N VAL A 204 4.26 -10.89 8.90
CA VAL A 204 4.84 -9.54 8.80
C VAL A 204 5.58 -9.26 10.10
N TYR A 205 6.84 -8.96 9.97
CA TYR A 205 7.72 -8.65 11.09
C TYR A 205 8.25 -7.23 10.94
N VAL A 206 8.04 -6.40 11.96
CA VAL A 206 8.53 -5.02 11.99
C VAL A 206 9.56 -4.88 13.09
N VAL A 207 10.78 -4.54 12.72
CA VAL A 207 11.89 -4.31 13.62
C VAL A 207 12.00 -2.83 13.95
N ILE A 208 12.28 -2.50 15.20
CA ILE A 208 12.61 -1.12 15.54
C ILE A 208 14.00 -0.79 15.03
N HIS A 209 14.06 0.35 14.37
CA HIS A 209 15.29 1.10 14.25
C HIS A 209 15.20 2.36 15.12
N VAL A 210 16.19 2.58 15.99
CA VAL A 210 16.20 3.72 16.92
C VAL A 210 16.01 5.08 16.23
N THR A 211 16.48 5.20 15.01
CA THR A 211 16.33 6.40 14.17
C THR A 211 14.97 6.49 13.48
N TYR A 212 14.26 5.37 13.33
CA TYR A 212 13.03 5.27 12.53
C TYR A 212 11.79 4.92 13.36
N GLY A 213 11.96 4.71 14.66
CA GLY A 213 10.92 4.16 15.55
C GLY A 213 9.84 5.14 16.01
N MET A 214 9.83 6.37 15.51
CA MET A 214 8.74 7.29 15.83
C MET A 214 7.59 7.13 14.83
N GLN A 215 6.81 6.09 15.00
CA GLN A 215 5.44 6.13 14.47
C GLN A 215 4.69 7.23 15.21
N SER A 216 4.49 8.31 14.48
CA SER A 216 3.63 9.45 14.79
C SER A 216 3.05 9.50 16.21
N ILE A 217 3.82 10.01 17.14
CA ILE A 217 3.30 10.53 18.39
C ILE A 217 2.68 11.88 18.05
N THR A 218 1.46 11.90 17.60
CA THR A 218 0.74 13.15 17.41
C THR A 218 -0.56 13.14 18.18
N TRP A 219 -0.68 14.05 19.06
CA TRP A 219 -1.83 14.83 19.54
C TRP A 219 -3.18 14.17 19.87
N MET A 220 -3.37 12.91 19.60
CA MET A 220 -4.56 12.18 20.05
C MET A 220 -4.16 11.01 20.93
N PRO A 221 -5.04 10.46 21.76
CA PRO A 221 -4.77 9.28 22.57
C PRO A 221 -4.63 8.05 21.67
N ILE A 222 -3.56 8.00 20.89
CA ILE A 222 -3.26 6.90 20.00
C ILE A 222 -2.27 6.01 20.72
N PHE A 223 -2.80 5.27 21.61
CA PHE A 223 -2.06 4.31 22.43
C PHE A 223 -1.55 3.10 21.62
N TYR A 224 -2.02 2.96 20.39
CA TYR A 224 -1.84 1.77 19.57
C TYR A 224 -0.50 1.69 18.83
N GLY A 225 0.13 2.81 18.51
CA GLY A 225 1.38 2.82 17.70
C GLY A 225 2.64 2.46 18.49
N ARG A 226 2.61 2.58 19.82
CA ARG A 226 3.81 2.46 20.67
C ARG A 226 4.48 1.09 20.59
N TYR A 227 3.69 0.04 20.46
CA TYR A 227 4.19 -1.33 20.52
C TYR A 227 4.24 -2.03 19.18
N LEU A 228 3.52 -1.53 18.20
CA LEU A 228 3.42 -2.18 16.87
C LEU A 228 4.75 -2.17 16.10
N GLY A 229 5.67 -1.26 16.43
CA GLY A 229 6.99 -1.19 15.82
C GLY A 229 8.10 -1.86 16.63
N TYR A 230 7.80 -2.50 17.77
CA TYR A 230 8.83 -3.01 18.69
C TYR A 230 9.11 -4.51 18.51
N GLY A 231 9.58 -4.91 17.33
CA GLY A 231 9.82 -6.31 17.03
C GLY A 231 8.53 -7.11 16.90
N SER A 232 7.42 -6.44 16.58
CA SER A 232 6.12 -7.10 16.48
C SER A 232 6.05 -7.99 15.27
N MET A 233 5.42 -9.14 15.45
CA MET A 233 5.08 -10.07 14.37
C MET A 233 3.57 -10.20 14.25
N GLN A 234 3.08 -10.08 13.04
CA GLN A 234 1.67 -10.36 12.74
C GLN A 234 1.58 -11.46 11.70
N VAL A 235 0.77 -12.45 11.98
CA VAL A 235 0.43 -13.50 11.01
C VAL A 235 -0.96 -13.20 10.47
N LEU A 236 -1.04 -12.97 9.17
CA LEU A 236 -2.27 -12.74 8.43
C LEU A 236 -2.68 -14.04 7.78
N THR A 237 -3.81 -14.56 8.15
CA THR A 237 -4.39 -15.80 7.59
C THR A 237 -5.82 -15.57 7.18
N ALA A 238 -6.31 -16.40 6.28
CA ALA A 238 -7.73 -16.54 6.00
C ALA A 238 -8.07 -18.04 5.89
N GLN A 239 -9.26 -18.42 6.28
CA GLN A 239 -9.78 -19.74 5.96
C GLN A 239 -9.99 -19.84 4.43
N PRO A 240 -9.94 -21.06 3.85
CA PRO A 240 -10.25 -21.22 2.45
C PRO A 240 -11.60 -20.60 2.09
N GLY A 241 -11.61 -19.71 1.11
CA GLY A 241 -12.81 -18.98 0.70
C GLY A 241 -13.19 -17.75 1.53
N GLU A 242 -12.42 -17.43 2.55
CA GLU A 242 -12.59 -16.19 3.32
C GLU A 242 -11.58 -15.13 2.93
N ARG A 243 -12.03 -13.88 3.05
CA ARG A 243 -11.16 -12.73 2.89
C ARG A 243 -10.49 -12.40 4.21
N VAL A 244 -9.21 -12.06 4.20
CA VAL A 244 -8.57 -11.49 5.37
C VAL A 244 -9.08 -10.08 5.58
N THR A 245 -9.89 -9.95 6.60
CA THR A 245 -10.38 -8.68 7.14
C THR A 245 -9.80 -8.48 8.53
N PHE A 246 -10.08 -7.34 9.17
CA PHE A 246 -9.77 -7.15 10.57
C PHE A 246 -10.36 -8.27 11.44
N THR A 247 -11.63 -8.60 11.18
CA THR A 247 -12.35 -9.63 11.92
C THR A 247 -11.76 -11.00 11.72
N THR A 248 -11.45 -11.38 10.47
CA THR A 248 -10.88 -12.70 10.15
C THR A 248 -9.41 -12.82 10.51
N SER A 249 -8.66 -11.72 10.63
CA SER A 249 -7.27 -11.72 11.11
C SER A 249 -7.15 -11.83 12.63
N GLY A 250 -8.26 -11.98 13.33
CA GLY A 250 -8.28 -12.10 14.79
C GLY A 250 -8.15 -10.78 15.54
N TRP A 251 -8.04 -9.65 14.83
CA TRP A 251 -8.00 -8.34 15.48
C TRP A 251 -9.41 -7.83 15.74
N GLN A 252 -9.68 -7.49 16.98
CA GLN A 252 -10.92 -6.82 17.40
C GLN A 252 -10.55 -5.69 18.37
N GLU A 253 -11.11 -4.51 18.17
CA GLU A 253 -10.77 -3.33 18.96
C GLU A 253 -10.95 -3.57 20.47
N ASN A 254 -11.99 -4.28 20.86
CA ASN A 254 -12.31 -4.55 22.25
C ASN A 254 -11.75 -5.88 22.79
N GLY A 255 -11.06 -6.65 21.96
CA GLY A 255 -10.54 -7.97 22.33
C GLY A 255 -9.02 -8.10 22.20
N PHE A 256 -8.36 -7.11 21.61
CA PHE A 256 -6.93 -7.15 21.42
C PHE A 256 -6.19 -6.64 22.66
N ASP A 257 -5.30 -7.45 23.19
CA ASP A 257 -4.46 -7.02 24.31
C ASP A 257 -3.25 -6.20 23.80
N TRP A 258 -3.38 -4.88 23.87
CA TRP A 258 -2.37 -3.92 23.41
C TRP A 258 -1.08 -3.94 24.24
N ASN A 259 -1.06 -4.67 25.36
CA ASN A 259 0.11 -4.86 26.21
C ASN A 259 0.86 -6.17 25.89
N ARG A 260 0.31 -7.01 24.99
CA ARG A 260 0.88 -8.29 24.57
C ARG A 260 0.95 -8.39 23.08
N ILE A 261 1.99 -7.86 22.48
CA ILE A 261 2.16 -7.89 21.03
C ILE A 261 3.04 -9.09 20.66
N PRO A 262 2.56 -10.00 19.79
CA PRO A 262 3.35 -11.14 19.36
C PRO A 262 4.71 -10.74 18.78
N GLY A 263 5.77 -11.44 19.17
CA GLY A 263 7.14 -11.16 18.72
C GLY A 263 7.86 -10.09 19.49
N ALA A 264 7.16 -9.34 20.36
CA ALA A 264 7.78 -8.33 21.22
C ALA A 264 7.98 -8.87 22.64
N THR A 265 9.04 -8.37 23.30
CA THR A 265 9.22 -8.55 24.74
C THR A 265 8.70 -7.30 25.44
N SER A 266 7.69 -7.45 26.26
CA SER A 266 7.12 -6.33 27.02
C SER A 266 6.74 -6.76 28.43
N ILE A 267 6.73 -5.80 29.36
CA ILE A 267 6.20 -6.02 30.70
C ILE A 267 4.68 -5.94 30.59
N HIS A 268 4.00 -7.00 31.00
CA HIS A 268 2.53 -7.00 31.06
C HIS A 268 2.07 -6.37 32.37
N LEU A 269 1.53 -5.18 32.25
CA LEU A 269 0.94 -4.41 33.34
C LEU A 269 -0.43 -3.88 32.93
N PRO A 270 -1.31 -3.57 33.90
CA PRO A 270 -2.53 -2.82 33.61
C PRO A 270 -2.22 -1.51 32.88
N PHE A 271 -3.10 -1.13 31.98
CA PHE A 271 -2.89 0.01 31.07
C PHE A 271 -2.59 1.32 31.80
N ASP A 272 -3.25 1.57 32.92
CA ASP A 272 -3.06 2.75 33.76
C ASP A 272 -1.64 2.83 34.35
N GLN A 273 -1.00 1.70 34.61
CA GLN A 273 0.40 1.63 35.09
C GLN A 273 1.39 1.83 33.93
N LEU A 274 1.03 1.52 32.70
CA LEU A 274 1.87 1.73 31.53
C LEU A 274 1.76 3.15 30.97
N ARG A 275 0.78 3.91 31.41
CA ARG A 275 0.55 5.27 30.98
C ARG A 275 1.69 6.18 31.46
N ALA A 276 2.31 6.89 30.53
CA ALA A 276 3.33 7.87 30.90
C ALA A 276 2.69 8.97 31.74
N LYS A 277 3.34 9.29 32.86
CA LYS A 277 2.91 10.38 33.77
C LYS A 277 3.16 11.77 33.17
N VAL A 278 4.08 11.85 32.21
CA VAL A 278 4.41 13.08 31.49
C VAL A 278 4.06 12.87 30.02
N LEU A 279 3.10 13.60 29.53
CA LEU A 279 2.74 13.70 28.11
C LEU A 279 3.64 14.76 27.51
N ASN A 280 4.77 14.36 27.12
CA ASN A 280 5.67 15.02 26.29
C ASN A 280 6.39 16.05 26.56
N VAL A 281 7.23 16.09 25.75
CA VAL A 281 7.90 17.39 25.53
C VAL A 281 7.89 17.73 24.07
#